data_ca1d693b5cf00fa10f288d2b5b3c146e
#
_entry.id   ca1d693b5cf00fa10f288d2b5b3c146e
#
_cell.length_a   1.000
_cell.length_b   1.000
_cell.length_c   1.000
_cell.angle_alpha   90.00
_cell.angle_beta   90.00
_cell.angle_gamma   90.00
#
_symmetry.space_group_name_H-M   'P 1'
#
loop_
_entity.id
_entity.type
_entity.pdbx_description
1 polymer ?
#
loop_
_entity_poly.entity_id
_entity_poly.type
_entity_poly.pdbx_seq_one_letter_code
_entity_poly.pdbx_strand_id
1 'polypeptide(L)'
;AEHVYRLSIAERPHIDFVVPPAGQPGKVGRFTLYGRNLPGGVDSGMVLEGKPLQKKEVTINLPGDAKARMNLSGTSPVGPRQAGFDGIEYRLPSPKGSSNPVRIFFSDAPVIGEVTAPNDRPTEAQKITVPCDYAGLFYPRRDRDWVTFDAKKGDVYWVEVVSDRLGAPTNPFFRVERVTKNDKGEEKVSTVKEVTESPVNVGGTLFNTTSVDPEYRFAVPEDG
;
A
#
# COMPACT_ATOMS: atom_id res chain seq x y z
N ALA A 1 -28.45 -16.51 26.50
CA ALA A 1 -27.04 -16.63 26.12
C ALA A 1 -26.23 -15.63 26.93
N GLU A 2 -25.22 -16.12 27.64
CA GLU A 2 -24.30 -15.27 28.40
C GLU A 2 -23.21 -14.78 27.46
N HIS A 3 -23.06 -13.46 27.34
CA HIS A 3 -22.04 -12.84 26.51
C HIS A 3 -20.94 -12.30 27.41
N VAL A 4 -19.68 -12.60 27.06
CA VAL A 4 -18.52 -12.07 27.74
C VAL A 4 -17.88 -10.99 26.88
N TYR A 5 -17.33 -9.97 27.52
CA TYR A 5 -16.54 -8.92 26.82
C TYR A 5 -15.27 -8.60 27.60
N ARG A 6 -14.30 -8.03 26.89
CA ARG A 6 -13.08 -7.48 27.45
C ARG A 6 -12.95 -6.01 27.06
N LEU A 7 -12.95 -5.14 28.06
CA LEU A 7 -12.61 -3.72 27.90
C LEU A 7 -11.14 -3.52 28.25
N SER A 8 -10.39 -2.87 27.40
CA SER A 8 -8.99 -2.46 27.67
C SER A 8 -8.85 -0.96 27.49
N ILE A 9 -8.34 -0.28 28.52
CA ILE A 9 -8.02 1.15 28.49
C ILE A 9 -6.53 1.26 28.78
N ALA A 10 -5.75 1.83 27.87
CA ALA A 10 -4.30 1.91 28.01
C ALA A 10 -3.73 3.12 27.27
N GLU A 11 -2.58 3.61 27.74
CA GLU A 11 -1.79 4.66 27.10
C GLU A 11 -0.67 4.12 26.19
N ARG A 12 -0.73 2.85 25.82
CA ARG A 12 0.26 2.24 24.92
C ARG A 12 0.23 2.88 23.52
N PRO A 13 1.30 2.77 22.75
CA PRO A 13 1.31 3.22 21.36
C PRO A 13 0.19 2.56 20.55
N HIS A 14 -0.41 3.32 19.66
CA HIS A 14 -1.36 2.83 18.67
C HIS A 14 -0.87 3.23 17.29
N ILE A 15 -0.73 2.24 16.40
CA ILE A 15 -0.34 2.46 15.00
C ILE A 15 -1.62 2.36 14.17
N ASP A 16 -1.92 3.43 13.45
CA ASP A 16 -3.07 3.47 12.55
C ASP A 16 -2.72 2.85 11.20
N PHE A 17 -1.53 3.18 10.64
CA PHE A 17 -1.01 2.59 9.40
C PHE A 17 0.52 2.75 9.30
N VAL A 18 1.11 2.13 8.27
CA VAL A 18 2.56 2.13 7.99
C VAL A 18 2.82 2.42 6.52
N VAL A 19 3.87 3.21 6.23
CA VAL A 19 4.30 3.53 4.86
C VAL A 19 5.80 3.30 4.72
N PRO A 20 6.25 2.58 3.69
CA PRO A 20 5.46 1.78 2.77
C PRO A 20 4.75 0.61 3.49
N PRO A 21 3.63 0.08 2.96
CA PRO A 21 2.95 -1.06 3.56
C PRO A 21 3.65 -2.40 3.27
N ALA A 22 4.66 -2.38 2.40
CA ALA A 22 5.37 -3.57 1.95
C ALA A 22 6.89 -3.38 1.92
N GLY A 23 7.62 -4.49 1.91
CA GLY A 23 9.08 -4.48 1.73
C GLY A 23 9.60 -5.83 1.23
N GLN A 24 10.80 -5.83 0.67
CA GLN A 24 11.40 -7.03 0.09
C GLN A 24 11.90 -7.99 1.18
N PRO A 25 11.59 -9.29 1.09
CA PRO A 25 12.15 -10.30 2.00
C PRO A 25 13.68 -10.29 2.00
N GLY A 26 14.28 -10.47 3.17
CA GLY A 26 15.73 -10.48 3.34
C GLY A 26 16.40 -9.11 3.25
N LYS A 27 15.62 -8.05 3.13
CA LYS A 27 16.12 -6.68 3.12
C LYS A 27 15.80 -5.94 4.43
N VAL A 28 16.62 -4.94 4.70
CA VAL A 28 16.34 -3.96 5.75
C VAL A 28 15.50 -2.83 5.12
N GLY A 29 14.30 -2.64 5.62
CA GLY A 29 13.40 -1.59 5.15
C GLY A 29 13.31 -0.43 6.14
N ARG A 30 13.12 0.78 5.63
CA ARG A 30 12.71 1.95 6.41
C ARG A 30 11.20 2.12 6.27
N PHE A 31 10.54 2.27 7.39
CA PHE A 31 9.09 2.37 7.46
C PHE A 31 8.72 3.56 8.33
N THR A 32 7.70 4.30 7.92
CA THR A 32 7.12 5.37 8.73
C THR A 32 5.82 4.87 9.33
N LEU A 33 5.78 4.79 10.63
CA LEU A 33 4.57 4.48 11.40
C LEU A 33 3.80 5.77 11.61
N TYR A 34 2.50 5.72 11.37
CA TYR A 34 1.56 6.80 11.68
C TYR A 34 0.61 6.33 12.76
N GLY A 35 0.40 7.15 13.78
CA GLY A 35 -0.41 6.71 14.92
C GLY A 35 -0.41 7.70 16.09
N ARG A 36 -0.64 7.16 17.27
CA ARG A 36 -0.77 7.94 18.51
C ARG A 36 0.06 7.33 19.63
N ASN A 37 0.53 8.17 20.54
CA ASN A 37 1.39 7.78 21.66
C ASN A 37 2.67 7.05 21.20
N LEU A 38 3.19 7.41 20.02
CA LEU A 38 4.42 6.81 19.48
C LEU A 38 5.63 7.32 20.26
N PRO A 39 6.44 6.45 20.90
CA PRO A 39 7.62 6.89 21.63
C PRO A 39 8.63 7.57 20.69
N GLY A 40 8.92 8.87 20.96
CA GLY A 40 9.75 9.68 20.09
C GLY A 40 9.11 10.01 18.73
N GLY A 41 7.80 9.87 18.62
CA GLY A 41 7.03 10.32 17.45
C GLY A 41 6.95 11.84 17.40
N VAL A 42 6.93 12.38 16.19
CA VAL A 42 6.75 13.81 15.91
C VAL A 42 5.40 14.04 15.24
N ASP A 43 4.93 15.28 15.22
CA ASP A 43 3.72 15.64 14.48
C ASP A 43 3.88 15.27 13.00
N SER A 44 2.90 14.57 12.45
CA SER A 44 2.89 14.20 11.04
C SER A 44 2.33 15.28 10.12
N GLY A 45 1.64 16.26 10.67
CA GLY A 45 0.82 17.22 9.92
C GLY A 45 -0.50 16.64 9.43
N MET A 46 -0.79 15.37 9.72
CA MET A 46 -2.01 14.67 9.28
C MET A 46 -3.04 14.58 10.40
N VAL A 47 -4.30 14.59 9.99
CA VAL A 47 -5.45 14.43 10.90
C VAL A 47 -6.28 13.23 10.42
N LEU A 48 -6.54 12.29 11.32
CA LEU A 48 -7.44 11.16 11.10
C LEU A 48 -8.58 11.20 12.12
N GLU A 49 -9.83 11.16 11.63
CA GLU A 49 -11.04 11.25 12.47
C GLU A 49 -11.04 12.45 13.44
N GLY A 50 -10.58 13.62 12.94
CA GLY A 50 -10.52 14.85 13.73
C GLY A 50 -9.39 14.91 14.77
N LYS A 51 -8.50 13.93 14.79
CA LYS A 51 -7.36 13.88 15.74
C LYS A 51 -6.03 13.89 15.01
N PRO A 52 -5.04 14.69 15.47
CA PRO A 52 -3.71 14.73 14.87
C PRO A 52 -3.01 13.38 15.02
N LEU A 53 -2.24 13.01 13.99
CA LEU A 53 -1.37 11.85 14.01
C LEU A 53 0.08 12.25 14.26
N GLN A 54 0.77 11.38 14.99
CA GLN A 54 2.22 11.37 15.06
C GLN A 54 2.78 10.48 13.96
N LYS A 55 4.01 10.74 13.54
CA LYS A 55 4.81 9.84 12.71
C LYS A 55 6.11 9.47 13.40
N LYS A 56 6.57 8.25 13.13
CA LYS A 56 7.85 7.73 13.62
C LYS A 56 8.49 6.82 12.57
N GLU A 57 9.72 7.14 12.19
CA GLU A 57 10.52 6.24 11.35
C GLU A 57 11.06 5.08 12.18
N VAL A 58 11.03 3.90 11.58
CA VAL A 58 11.60 2.68 12.13
C VAL A 58 12.34 1.92 11.03
N THR A 59 13.37 1.19 11.44
CA THR A 59 14.11 0.27 10.55
C THR A 59 13.75 -1.15 10.94
N ILE A 60 13.31 -1.94 9.97
CA ILE A 60 12.86 -3.31 10.20
C ILE A 60 13.62 -4.25 9.28
N ASN A 61 14.18 -5.30 9.84
CA ASN A 61 14.79 -6.39 9.09
C ASN A 61 13.72 -7.42 8.72
N LEU A 62 13.44 -7.55 7.42
CA LEU A 62 12.43 -8.49 6.93
C LEU A 62 13.05 -9.89 6.74
N PRO A 63 12.42 -10.95 7.23
CA PRO A 63 12.96 -12.30 7.09
C PRO A 63 13.01 -12.73 5.62
N GLY A 64 14.15 -13.27 5.18
CA GLY A 64 14.38 -13.67 3.79
C GLY A 64 14.29 -15.16 3.53
N ASP A 65 14.59 -15.99 4.53
CA ASP A 65 14.57 -17.43 4.34
C ASP A 65 13.16 -18.04 4.50
N ALA A 66 12.90 -19.10 3.74
CA ALA A 66 11.59 -19.74 3.71
C ALA A 66 11.17 -20.28 5.08
N LYS A 67 12.14 -20.79 5.89
CA LYS A 67 11.86 -21.33 7.22
C LYS A 67 11.44 -20.23 8.20
N ALA A 68 12.13 -19.08 8.19
CA ALA A 68 11.75 -17.94 9.00
C ALA A 68 10.37 -17.43 8.60
N ARG A 69 10.08 -17.37 7.29
CA ARG A 69 8.76 -16.95 6.77
C ARG A 69 7.64 -17.91 7.17
N MET A 70 7.87 -19.22 7.11
CA MET A 70 6.90 -20.23 7.53
C MET A 70 6.57 -20.18 9.03
N ASN A 71 7.48 -19.66 9.85
CA ASN A 71 7.29 -19.53 11.30
C ASN A 71 6.63 -18.19 11.70
N LEU A 72 6.28 -17.34 10.74
CA LEU A 72 5.59 -16.10 11.03
C LEU A 72 4.17 -16.41 11.47
N SER A 73 3.89 -16.13 12.73
CA SER A 73 2.56 -16.25 13.31
C SER A 73 1.98 -14.86 13.54
N GLY A 74 0.88 -14.58 12.87
CA GLY A 74 0.10 -13.40 13.13
C GLY A 74 -0.87 -13.64 14.28
N THR A 75 -1.10 -12.60 15.08
CA THR A 75 -2.12 -12.62 16.15
C THR A 75 -3.35 -11.81 15.76
N SER A 76 -3.27 -11.09 14.65
CA SER A 76 -4.39 -10.31 14.11
C SER A 76 -5.31 -11.20 13.28
N PRO A 77 -6.62 -11.04 13.42
CA PRO A 77 -7.57 -11.66 12.49
C PRO A 77 -7.27 -11.20 11.06
N VAL A 78 -7.23 -12.15 10.12
CA VAL A 78 -7.03 -11.89 8.70
C VAL A 78 -8.33 -12.17 7.99
N GLY A 79 -8.90 -11.16 7.34
CA GLY A 79 -10.07 -11.35 6.49
C GLY A 79 -9.72 -12.13 5.22
N PRO A 80 -10.70 -12.82 4.59
CA PRO A 80 -10.46 -13.59 3.38
C PRO A 80 -9.75 -12.82 2.27
N ARG A 81 -10.12 -11.56 2.04
CA ARG A 81 -9.51 -10.67 1.03
C ARG A 81 -8.04 -10.35 1.29
N GLN A 82 -7.58 -10.46 2.54
CA GLN A 82 -6.20 -10.21 2.95
C GLN A 82 -5.35 -11.49 3.02
N ALA A 83 -5.97 -12.67 2.89
CA ALA A 83 -5.32 -13.95 3.08
C ALA A 83 -4.31 -14.31 1.98
N GLY A 84 -4.39 -13.63 0.83
CA GLY A 84 -3.45 -13.82 -0.30
C GLY A 84 -2.10 -13.12 -0.14
N PHE A 85 -1.90 -12.36 0.94
CA PHE A 85 -0.66 -11.61 1.15
C PHE A 85 0.19 -12.20 2.26
N ASP A 86 1.42 -12.54 1.95
CA ASP A 86 2.45 -12.86 2.93
C ASP A 86 2.99 -11.57 3.58
N GLY A 87 3.45 -11.68 4.83
CA GLY A 87 4.02 -10.54 5.53
C GLY A 87 4.34 -10.86 6.98
N ILE A 88 4.76 -9.84 7.70
CA ILE A 88 5.02 -9.90 9.13
C ILE A 88 4.03 -9.04 9.91
N GLU A 89 3.78 -9.39 11.17
CA GLU A 89 3.20 -8.48 12.15
C GLU A 89 4.31 -7.71 12.86
N TYR A 90 4.23 -6.40 12.79
CA TYR A 90 5.11 -5.52 13.55
C TYR A 90 4.37 -4.89 14.72
N ARG A 91 5.03 -4.79 15.86
CA ARG A 91 4.56 -4.09 17.06
C ARG A 91 5.66 -3.15 17.55
N LEU A 92 5.33 -1.90 17.76
CA LEU A 92 6.26 -0.93 18.32
C LEU A 92 6.36 -1.14 19.84
N PRO A 93 7.53 -1.50 20.38
CA PRO A 93 7.70 -1.63 21.82
C PRO A 93 7.73 -0.25 22.50
N SER A 94 7.22 -0.18 23.73
CA SER A 94 7.35 0.97 24.61
C SER A 94 7.37 0.55 26.08
N PRO A 95 7.81 1.45 26.98
CA PRO A 95 7.72 1.20 28.43
C PRO A 95 6.27 1.01 28.92
N LYS A 96 5.28 1.53 28.20
CA LYS A 96 3.85 1.40 28.48
C LYS A 96 3.19 0.18 27.83
N GLY A 97 3.99 -0.72 27.28
CA GLY A 97 3.56 -1.90 26.54
C GLY A 97 3.68 -1.74 25.01
N SER A 98 3.59 -2.84 24.29
CA SER A 98 3.66 -2.83 22.83
C SER A 98 2.39 -2.27 22.19
N SER A 99 2.54 -1.69 21.01
CA SER A 99 1.42 -1.23 20.18
C SER A 99 0.47 -2.38 19.78
N ASN A 100 -0.67 -2.03 19.19
CA ASN A 100 -1.39 -2.96 18.30
C ASN A 100 -0.44 -3.45 17.19
N PRO A 101 -0.72 -4.65 16.64
CA PRO A 101 0.01 -5.14 15.46
C PRO A 101 -0.38 -4.35 14.22
N VAL A 102 0.60 -4.13 13.33
CA VAL A 102 0.37 -3.74 11.95
C VAL A 102 1.06 -4.74 11.03
N ARG A 103 0.49 -4.99 9.87
CA ARG A 103 1.08 -5.89 8.89
C ARG A 103 1.98 -5.12 7.95
N ILE A 104 3.14 -5.70 7.66
CA ILE A 104 4.06 -5.27 6.61
C ILE A 104 4.16 -6.44 5.65
N PHE A 105 3.71 -6.21 4.42
CA PHE A 105 3.62 -7.25 3.40
C PHE A 105 4.97 -7.49 2.72
N PHE A 106 5.15 -8.68 2.16
CA PHE A 106 6.30 -8.96 1.33
C PHE A 106 6.03 -8.55 -0.11
N SER A 107 7.01 -7.88 -0.69
CA SER A 107 7.04 -7.50 -2.11
C SER A 107 8.13 -8.28 -2.81
N ASP A 108 7.80 -8.87 -3.96
CA ASP A 108 8.78 -9.54 -4.82
C ASP A 108 9.54 -8.54 -5.72
N ALA A 109 9.06 -7.31 -5.82
CA ALA A 109 9.65 -6.22 -6.59
C ALA A 109 10.26 -5.12 -5.68
N PRO A 110 11.11 -4.22 -6.22
CA PRO A 110 11.54 -3.04 -5.49
C PRO A 110 10.36 -2.18 -5.05
N VAL A 111 10.36 -1.73 -3.79
CA VAL A 111 9.35 -0.80 -3.28
C VAL A 111 9.84 0.63 -3.51
N ILE A 112 9.08 1.41 -4.26
CA ILE A 112 9.33 2.81 -4.57
C ILE A 112 8.33 3.67 -3.81
N GLY A 113 8.84 4.57 -2.97
CA GLY A 113 7.99 5.52 -2.25
C GLY A 113 7.57 6.69 -3.13
N GLU A 114 6.41 7.22 -2.84
CA GLU A 114 5.97 8.51 -3.34
C GLU A 114 6.96 9.60 -2.92
N VAL A 115 7.27 10.48 -3.87
CA VAL A 115 8.14 11.65 -3.60
C VAL A 115 7.33 12.78 -2.95
N THR A 116 8.02 13.65 -2.23
CA THR A 116 7.39 14.83 -1.61
C THR A 116 7.07 15.96 -2.60
N ALA A 117 7.53 15.83 -3.85
CA ALA A 117 7.16 16.76 -4.92
C ALA A 117 5.73 16.50 -5.37
N PRO A 118 4.98 17.53 -5.79
CA PRO A 118 3.63 17.33 -6.32
C PRO A 118 3.61 16.35 -7.49
N ASN A 119 2.68 15.40 -7.46
CA ASN A 119 2.43 14.42 -8.52
C ASN A 119 0.94 14.31 -8.87
N ASP A 120 0.17 15.36 -8.57
CA ASP A 120 -1.29 15.43 -8.72
C ASP A 120 -1.76 15.58 -10.17
N ARG A 121 -0.82 15.76 -11.12
CA ARG A 121 -1.09 16.02 -12.53
C ARG A 121 -0.22 15.15 -13.45
N PRO A 122 -0.70 14.84 -14.67
CA PRO A 122 0.08 14.07 -15.65
C PRO A 122 1.46 14.67 -15.94
N THR A 123 1.55 16.01 -15.95
CA THR A 123 2.82 16.75 -16.21
C THR A 123 3.81 16.71 -15.04
N GLU A 124 3.35 16.30 -13.88
CA GLU A 124 4.12 16.19 -12.63
C GLU A 124 4.34 14.73 -12.24
N ALA A 125 3.96 13.79 -13.11
CA ALA A 125 4.01 12.36 -12.85
C ALA A 125 5.40 11.90 -12.42
N GLN A 126 5.47 11.19 -11.30
CA GLN A 126 6.72 10.59 -10.84
C GLN A 126 7.16 9.49 -11.81
N LYS A 127 8.39 9.61 -12.36
CA LYS A 127 8.95 8.54 -13.19
C LYS A 127 9.38 7.37 -12.32
N ILE A 128 8.89 6.19 -12.65
CA ILE A 128 9.21 4.93 -11.96
C ILE A 128 9.86 3.93 -12.93
N THR A 129 10.53 2.93 -12.36
CA THR A 129 11.07 1.79 -13.10
C THR A 129 10.25 0.56 -12.74
N VAL A 130 9.76 -0.14 -13.73
CA VAL A 130 8.96 -1.37 -13.55
C VAL A 130 9.81 -2.62 -13.84
N PRO A 131 9.58 -3.77 -13.15
CA PRO A 131 8.52 -3.96 -12.15
C PRO A 131 8.85 -3.28 -10.80
N CYS A 132 7.82 -2.78 -10.12
CA CYS A 132 7.95 -2.21 -8.78
C CYS A 132 6.61 -2.26 -8.04
N ASP A 133 6.69 -2.13 -6.70
CA ASP A 133 5.56 -1.76 -5.85
C ASP A 133 5.68 -0.27 -5.53
N TYR A 134 4.77 0.54 -6.03
CA TYR A 134 4.70 1.96 -5.71
C TYR A 134 3.85 2.16 -4.45
N ALA A 135 4.39 2.87 -3.47
CA ALA A 135 3.74 3.10 -2.18
C ALA A 135 3.56 4.60 -1.93
N GLY A 136 2.33 5.03 -1.86
CA GLY A 136 1.93 6.42 -1.58
C GLY A 136 0.81 6.51 -0.55
N LEU A 137 0.32 7.73 -0.34
CA LEU A 137 -0.77 8.05 0.58
C LEU A 137 -1.85 8.82 -0.16
N PHE A 138 -3.11 8.39 -0.07
CA PHE A 138 -4.24 9.21 -0.50
C PHE A 138 -4.53 10.32 0.52
N TYR A 139 -3.60 11.28 0.65
CA TYR A 139 -3.72 12.41 1.56
C TYR A 139 -3.16 13.71 0.92
N PRO A 140 -3.96 14.80 0.90
CA PRO A 140 -5.29 14.98 1.50
C PRO A 140 -6.40 14.21 0.77
N ARG A 141 -7.61 14.20 1.35
CA ARG A 141 -8.77 13.55 0.74
C ARG A 141 -8.96 14.00 -0.71
N ARG A 142 -9.15 13.05 -1.64
CA ARG A 142 -9.24 13.20 -3.11
C ARG A 142 -7.90 13.44 -3.78
N ASP A 143 -6.85 13.00 -3.14
CA ASP A 143 -5.52 12.94 -3.71
C ASP A 143 -5.47 12.14 -5.01
N ARG A 144 -4.52 12.47 -5.87
CA ARG A 144 -4.32 11.84 -7.18
C ARG A 144 -2.82 11.70 -7.44
N ASP A 145 -2.37 10.48 -7.46
CA ASP A 145 -0.97 10.17 -7.74
C ASP A 145 -0.77 9.81 -9.21
N TRP A 146 0.08 10.55 -9.89
CA TRP A 146 0.48 10.23 -11.24
C TRP A 146 1.88 9.65 -11.27
N VAL A 147 2.00 8.46 -11.88
CA VAL A 147 3.28 7.82 -12.13
C VAL A 147 3.44 7.55 -13.62
N THR A 148 4.69 7.56 -14.12
CA THR A 148 4.98 7.26 -15.51
C THR A 148 6.15 6.31 -15.64
N PHE A 149 6.10 5.43 -16.63
CA PHE A 149 7.17 4.51 -16.98
C PHE A 149 7.24 4.28 -18.47
N ASP A 150 8.41 3.89 -18.95
CA ASP A 150 8.63 3.57 -20.37
C ASP A 150 8.22 2.13 -20.63
N ALA A 151 7.43 1.90 -21.69
CA ALA A 151 6.93 0.58 -22.09
C ALA A 151 7.12 0.34 -23.58
N LYS A 152 7.35 -0.93 -23.98
CA LYS A 152 7.53 -1.33 -25.36
C LYS A 152 6.33 -2.12 -25.87
N LYS A 153 6.07 -2.00 -27.17
CA LYS A 153 5.05 -2.80 -27.84
C LYS A 153 5.23 -4.29 -27.57
N GLY A 154 4.16 -4.90 -27.12
CA GLY A 154 4.13 -6.34 -26.79
C GLY A 154 4.44 -6.66 -25.33
N ASP A 155 4.94 -5.71 -24.55
CA ASP A 155 5.06 -5.90 -23.11
C ASP A 155 3.68 -6.14 -22.49
N VAL A 156 3.64 -6.92 -21.44
CA VAL A 156 2.41 -7.19 -20.69
C VAL A 156 2.66 -6.90 -19.22
N TYR A 157 1.89 -5.96 -18.69
CA TYR A 157 1.93 -5.59 -17.29
C TYR A 157 0.66 -6.02 -16.58
N TRP A 158 0.79 -6.39 -15.33
CA TRP A 158 -0.30 -6.50 -14.38
C TRP A 158 -0.24 -5.26 -13.49
N VAL A 159 -1.29 -4.45 -13.53
CA VAL A 159 -1.43 -3.24 -12.71
C VAL A 159 -2.48 -3.51 -11.67
N GLU A 160 -2.13 -3.36 -10.42
CA GLU A 160 -2.99 -3.64 -9.27
C GLU A 160 -2.83 -2.55 -8.23
N VAL A 161 -3.94 -2.03 -7.71
CA VAL A 161 -3.93 -1.19 -6.51
C VAL A 161 -4.32 -2.05 -5.32
N VAL A 162 -3.57 -1.95 -4.24
CA VAL A 162 -3.85 -2.65 -2.99
C VAL A 162 -4.03 -1.61 -1.89
N SER A 163 -5.26 -1.39 -1.47
CA SER A 163 -5.62 -0.40 -0.44
C SER A 163 -6.71 -0.93 0.50
N ASP A 164 -7.88 -1.31 -0.01
CA ASP A 164 -8.93 -1.96 0.78
C ASP A 164 -8.43 -3.26 1.42
N ARG A 165 -7.65 -4.05 0.68
CA ARG A 165 -7.01 -5.28 1.19
C ARG A 165 -5.90 -5.02 2.21
N LEU A 166 -5.38 -3.81 2.32
CA LEU A 166 -4.53 -3.39 3.44
C LEU A 166 -5.34 -3.10 4.72
N GLY A 167 -6.66 -3.04 4.61
CA GLY A 167 -7.56 -2.68 5.71
C GLY A 167 -7.89 -1.18 5.75
N ALA A 168 -7.48 -0.41 4.75
CA ALA A 168 -7.86 0.99 4.62
C ALA A 168 -9.31 1.12 4.13
N PRO A 169 -10.13 2.05 4.67
CA PRO A 169 -11.49 2.26 4.21
C PRO A 169 -11.51 3.11 2.93
N THR A 170 -10.96 2.55 1.86
CA THR A 170 -10.79 3.22 0.57
C THR A 170 -11.57 2.51 -0.53
N ASN A 171 -11.86 3.24 -1.59
CA ASN A 171 -12.38 2.71 -2.84
C ASN A 171 -11.59 3.36 -3.98
N PRO A 172 -10.38 2.84 -4.25
CA PRO A 172 -9.49 3.41 -5.24
C PRO A 172 -9.96 3.10 -6.66
N PHE A 173 -9.53 3.92 -7.59
CA PHE A 173 -9.58 3.62 -9.03
C PHE A 173 -8.28 4.08 -9.66
N PHE A 174 -7.96 3.54 -10.83
CA PHE A 174 -6.84 4.04 -11.61
C PHE A 174 -7.19 4.17 -13.09
N ARG A 175 -6.41 5.01 -13.78
CA ARG A 175 -6.49 5.20 -15.21
C ARG A 175 -5.13 4.92 -15.84
N VAL A 176 -5.11 4.11 -16.88
CA VAL A 176 -3.94 3.92 -17.73
C VAL A 176 -4.06 4.85 -18.91
N GLU A 177 -3.07 5.71 -19.07
CA GLU A 177 -2.97 6.63 -20.18
C GLU A 177 -1.68 6.36 -20.98
N ARG A 178 -1.76 6.55 -22.26
CA ARG A 178 -0.59 6.50 -23.15
C ARG A 178 -0.14 7.91 -23.48
N VAL A 179 1.12 8.18 -23.26
CA VAL A 179 1.77 9.43 -23.65
C VAL A 179 2.67 9.14 -24.86
N THR A 180 2.43 9.84 -25.95
CA THR A 180 3.25 9.79 -27.17
C THR A 180 3.71 11.20 -27.50
N LYS A 181 4.79 11.30 -28.30
CA LYS A 181 5.24 12.60 -28.83
C LYS A 181 4.94 12.65 -30.33
N ASN A 182 4.39 13.77 -30.77
CA ASN A 182 4.24 14.03 -32.19
C ASN A 182 5.57 14.46 -32.82
N ASP A 183 5.59 14.66 -34.16
CA ASP A 183 6.78 15.06 -34.89
C ASP A 183 7.37 16.42 -34.45
N LYS A 184 6.60 17.21 -33.72
CA LYS A 184 7.02 18.49 -33.12
C LYS A 184 7.51 18.34 -31.67
N GLY A 185 7.51 17.12 -31.13
CA GLY A 185 7.91 16.85 -29.76
C GLY A 185 6.82 17.17 -28.71
N GLU A 186 5.60 17.54 -29.15
CA GLU A 186 4.48 17.82 -28.25
C GLU A 186 3.87 16.51 -27.75
N GLU A 187 3.56 16.44 -26.47
CA GLU A 187 2.95 15.26 -25.86
C GLU A 187 1.47 15.15 -26.23
N LYS A 188 1.08 13.95 -26.64
CA LYS A 188 -0.30 13.56 -26.86
C LYS A 188 -0.67 12.46 -25.86
N VAL A 189 -1.66 12.73 -25.05
CA VAL A 189 -2.19 11.80 -24.06
C VAL A 189 -3.47 11.16 -24.58
N SER A 190 -3.60 9.85 -24.42
CA SER A 190 -4.81 9.09 -24.74
C SER A 190 -5.11 8.08 -23.66
N THR A 191 -6.36 8.05 -23.19
CA THR A 191 -6.82 7.08 -22.21
C THR A 191 -6.89 5.69 -22.84
N VAL A 192 -6.22 4.73 -22.21
CA VAL A 192 -6.25 3.32 -22.59
C VAL A 192 -7.37 2.61 -21.84
N LYS A 193 -7.43 2.80 -20.52
CA LYS A 193 -8.42 2.16 -19.67
C LYS A 193 -8.61 2.94 -18.36
N GLU A 194 -9.84 2.96 -17.88
CA GLU A 194 -10.19 3.33 -16.52
C GLU A 194 -10.72 2.09 -15.79
N VAL A 195 -10.24 1.84 -14.59
CA VAL A 195 -10.56 0.64 -13.80
C VAL A 195 -10.99 1.07 -12.41
N THR A 196 -12.21 0.70 -12.03
CA THR A 196 -12.83 1.14 -10.77
C THR A 196 -12.85 0.08 -9.69
N GLU A 197 -12.85 -1.20 -10.08
CA GLU A 197 -12.91 -2.33 -9.14
C GLU A 197 -12.55 -3.63 -9.87
N SER A 198 -12.15 -4.65 -9.12
CA SER A 198 -12.02 -6.02 -9.61
C SER A 198 -12.87 -6.94 -8.73
N PRO A 199 -14.00 -7.45 -9.22
CA PRO A 199 -14.90 -8.31 -8.46
C PRO A 199 -14.41 -9.76 -8.39
N VAL A 200 -13.14 -10.03 -8.62
CA VAL A 200 -12.60 -11.39 -8.60
C VAL A 200 -12.76 -12.02 -7.22
N ASN A 201 -13.46 -13.14 -7.16
CA ASN A 201 -13.69 -13.92 -5.94
C ASN A 201 -13.25 -15.37 -6.14
N VAL A 202 -12.01 -15.66 -5.82
CA VAL A 202 -11.44 -17.01 -5.94
C VAL A 202 -11.90 -17.96 -4.83
N GLY A 203 -12.39 -17.43 -3.71
CA GLY A 203 -12.83 -18.21 -2.55
C GLY A 203 -14.32 -18.56 -2.56
N GLY A 204 -15.09 -18.07 -3.52
CA GLY A 204 -16.53 -18.28 -3.60
C GLY A 204 -17.32 -17.70 -2.42
N THR A 205 -18.48 -18.25 -2.13
CA THR A 205 -19.40 -17.73 -1.08
C THR A 205 -18.92 -18.00 0.34
N LEU A 206 -18.17 -19.09 0.56
CA LEU A 206 -17.71 -19.48 1.89
C LEU A 206 -16.45 -18.73 2.33
N PHE A 207 -15.64 -18.31 1.38
CA PHE A 207 -14.40 -17.58 1.62
C PHE A 207 -14.32 -16.39 0.65
N ASN A 208 -15.15 -15.40 0.88
CA ASN A 208 -15.30 -14.26 -0.03
C ASN A 208 -14.04 -13.39 -0.04
N THR A 209 -13.34 -13.36 -1.18
CA THR A 209 -12.11 -12.60 -1.41
C THR A 209 -12.35 -11.31 -2.22
N THR A 210 -13.60 -10.96 -2.53
CA THR A 210 -13.90 -9.71 -3.25
C THR A 210 -13.33 -8.50 -2.54
N SER A 211 -12.82 -7.57 -3.30
CA SER A 211 -12.31 -6.28 -2.85
C SER A 211 -12.71 -5.20 -3.86
N VAL A 212 -12.73 -3.96 -3.41
CA VAL A 212 -12.88 -2.79 -4.27
C VAL A 212 -11.56 -2.31 -4.86
N ASP A 213 -10.46 -3.00 -4.58
CA ASP A 213 -9.15 -2.70 -5.16
C ASP A 213 -9.15 -3.09 -6.65
N PRO A 214 -8.84 -2.16 -7.55
CA PRO A 214 -8.85 -2.41 -8.98
C PRO A 214 -7.59 -3.13 -9.46
N GLU A 215 -7.76 -3.99 -10.46
CA GLU A 215 -6.66 -4.67 -11.15
C GLU A 215 -6.89 -4.72 -12.66
N TYR A 216 -5.82 -4.69 -13.44
CA TYR A 216 -5.92 -4.72 -14.90
C TYR A 216 -4.67 -5.31 -15.54
N ARG A 217 -4.89 -6.33 -16.39
CA ARG A 217 -3.85 -6.86 -17.26
C ARG A 217 -3.74 -5.96 -18.49
N PHE A 218 -2.64 -5.25 -18.61
CA PHE A 218 -2.37 -4.30 -19.68
C PHE A 218 -1.37 -4.87 -20.69
N ALA A 219 -1.79 -5.03 -21.94
CA ALA A 219 -0.90 -5.34 -23.05
C ALA A 219 -0.58 -4.06 -23.82
N VAL A 220 0.71 -3.74 -23.92
CA VAL A 220 1.19 -2.51 -24.55
C VAL A 220 1.02 -2.57 -26.07
N PRO A 221 0.18 -1.73 -26.69
CA PRO A 221 -0.12 -1.81 -28.11
C PRO A 221 0.99 -1.22 -28.98
N GLU A 222 1.74 -0.26 -28.47
CA GLU A 222 2.83 0.46 -29.17
C GLU A 222 3.76 1.07 -28.13
N ASP A 223 5.00 1.38 -28.53
CA ASP A 223 6.01 2.03 -27.67
C ASP A 223 5.50 3.35 -27.08
N GLY A 224 5.92 3.64 -25.87
CA GLY A 224 5.50 4.87 -25.18
C GLY A 224 5.89 4.90 -23.72
#